data_ca6760e43080c33dd7d6b05a93143b59
#
_entry.id   ca6760e43080c33dd7d6b05a93143b59
#
_cell.length_a   1.000
_cell.length_b   1.000
_cell.length_c   1.000
_cell.angle_alpha   90.00
_cell.angle_beta   90.00
_cell.angle_gamma   90.00
#
_symmetry.space_group_name_H-M   'P 1'
#
loop_
_entity.id
_entity.type
_entity.pdbx_description
1 polymer ?
#
loop_
_entity_poly.entity_id
_entity_poly.type
_entity_poly.pdbx_seq_one_letter_code
_entity_poly.pdbx_strand_id
1 'polypeptide(L)' 'MAGSVNKVILVGNLGRDPEIRFSQNNDKIVNMSVATSENWKDRQTGERREKTEWHRVVVFNENIADICEKYLKK' A
#
# COMPACT_ATOMS: atom_id res chain seq x y z
N MET A 1 5.98 -17.64 -26.63
CA MET A 1 5.41 -16.40 -26.10
C MET A 1 6.46 -15.64 -25.28
N ALA A 2 6.58 -14.39 -25.51
CA ALA A 2 7.47 -13.58 -24.71
C ALA A 2 6.93 -13.41 -23.28
N GLY A 3 7.80 -13.10 -22.37
CA GLY A 3 7.39 -12.76 -21.02
C GLY A 3 6.58 -11.47 -20.97
N SER A 4 5.96 -11.23 -19.86
CA SER A 4 5.21 -10.01 -19.63
C SER A 4 5.62 -9.37 -18.29
N VAL A 5 5.38 -8.09 -18.17
CA VAL A 5 5.66 -7.35 -16.95
C VAL A 5 4.40 -6.58 -16.55
N ASN A 6 4.04 -6.74 -15.29
CA ASN A 6 2.99 -5.95 -14.69
C ASN A 6 3.55 -5.36 -13.40
N LYS A 7 3.76 -4.05 -13.38
CA LYS A 7 4.45 -3.40 -12.27
C LYS A 7 3.75 -2.12 -11.87
N VAL A 8 3.59 -1.95 -10.55
CA VAL A 8 3.04 -0.74 -9.95
C VAL A 8 4.00 -0.27 -8.87
N ILE A 9 4.25 1.03 -8.82
CA ILE A 9 5.08 1.64 -7.79
C ILE A 9 4.21 2.61 -7.00
N LEU A 10 4.15 2.38 -5.68
CA LEU A 10 3.42 3.24 -4.76
C LEU A 10 4.38 3.75 -3.69
N VAL A 11 4.39 5.06 -3.47
CA VAL A 11 5.13 5.68 -2.38
C VAL A 11 4.13 6.47 -1.56
N GLY A 12 3.92 6.04 -0.32
CA GLY A 12 2.93 6.67 0.54
C GLY A 12 3.09 6.23 1.98
N ASN A 13 2.03 6.42 2.75
CA ASN A 13 2.02 6.11 4.17
C ASN A 13 0.94 5.11 4.50
N LEU A 14 1.19 4.25 5.49
CA LEU A 14 0.18 3.31 5.97
C LEU A 14 -0.88 4.05 6.77
N GLY A 15 -2.15 3.74 6.50
CA GLY A 15 -3.26 4.29 7.26
C GLY A 15 -3.45 3.62 8.60
N ARG A 16 -2.97 2.39 8.72
CA ARG A 16 -2.98 1.59 9.96
C ARG A 16 -1.87 0.56 9.87
N ASP A 17 -1.58 -0.09 10.98
CA ASP A 17 -0.59 -1.17 10.99
C ASP A 17 -1.00 -2.29 10.04
N PRO A 18 -0.05 -3.00 9.42
CA PRO A 18 -0.37 -4.13 8.55
C PRO A 18 -1.18 -5.19 9.29
N GLU A 19 -2.19 -5.72 8.63
CA GLU A 19 -3.02 -6.79 9.18
C GLU A 19 -2.50 -8.13 8.69
N ILE A 20 -2.22 -9.02 9.64
CA ILE A 20 -1.66 -10.34 9.35
C ILE A 20 -2.78 -11.38 9.41
N ARG A 21 -2.90 -12.17 8.37
CA ARG A 21 -3.85 -13.28 8.31
C ARG A 21 -3.17 -14.54 7.82
N PHE A 22 -3.75 -15.66 8.14
CA PHE A 22 -3.27 -16.97 7.69
C PHE A 22 -4.36 -17.64 6.84
N SER A 23 -3.94 -18.21 5.71
CA SER A 23 -4.83 -18.96 4.86
C SER A 23 -5.14 -20.33 5.48
N GLN A 24 -6.02 -21.11 4.84
CA GLN A 24 -6.33 -22.46 5.27
C GLN A 24 -5.09 -23.35 5.28
N ASN A 25 -4.12 -23.08 4.44
CA ASN A 25 -2.85 -23.80 4.37
C ASN A 25 -1.77 -23.21 5.28
N ASN A 26 -2.14 -22.31 6.19
CA ASN A 26 -1.23 -21.60 7.09
C ASN A 26 -0.21 -20.71 6.38
N ASP A 27 -0.52 -20.26 5.18
CA ASP A 27 0.31 -19.27 4.50
C ASP A 27 0.01 -17.89 5.06
N LYS A 28 1.07 -17.17 5.39
CA LYS A 28 0.94 -15.82 5.92
C LYS A 28 0.57 -14.84 4.82
N ILE A 29 -0.48 -14.07 5.05
CA ILE A 29 -0.96 -13.04 4.13
C ILE A 29 -1.01 -11.72 4.88
N VAL A 30 -0.43 -10.68 4.29
CA VAL A 30 -0.44 -9.33 4.88
C VAL A 30 -1.31 -8.42 4.05
N ASN A 31 -2.23 -7.73 4.71
CA ASN A 31 -3.07 -6.71 4.11
C ASN A 31 -2.65 -5.34 4.62
N MET A 32 -2.50 -4.40 3.71
CA MET A 32 -2.10 -3.03 4.03
C MET A 32 -2.96 -2.04 3.28
N SER A 33 -3.15 -0.86 3.88
CA SER A 33 -3.76 0.29 3.21
C SER A 33 -2.71 1.37 3.09
N VAL A 34 -2.35 1.71 1.86
CA VAL A 34 -1.34 2.72 1.57
C VAL A 34 -2.04 3.96 1.02
N ALA A 35 -1.82 5.09 1.68
CA ALA A 35 -2.35 6.36 1.25
C ALA A 35 -1.31 7.10 0.41
N THR A 36 -1.72 7.49 -0.78
CA THR A 36 -0.93 8.40 -1.61
C THR A 36 -1.69 9.71 -1.72
N SER A 37 -0.99 10.82 -1.50
CA SER A 37 -1.63 12.13 -1.46
C SER A 37 -0.99 13.07 -2.46
N GLU A 38 -1.84 13.88 -3.08
CA GLU A 38 -1.42 14.96 -3.96
C GLU A 38 -1.90 16.27 -3.38
N ASN A 39 -1.03 17.28 -3.43
CA ASN A 39 -1.37 18.62 -2.98
C ASN A 39 -1.15 19.59 -4.14
N TRP A 40 -2.08 20.49 -4.33
CA TRP A 40 -1.92 21.54 -5.33
C TRP A 40 -2.62 22.80 -4.88
N LYS A 41 -2.25 23.91 -5.49
CA LYS A 41 -2.87 25.19 -5.22
C LYS A 41 -3.92 25.47 -6.30
N ASP A 42 -5.13 25.74 -5.86
CA ASP A 42 -6.21 26.11 -6.77
C ASP A 42 -5.93 27.50 -7.32
N ARG A 43 -5.87 27.61 -8.65
CA ARG A 43 -5.55 28.88 -9.31
C ARG A 43 -6.67 29.92 -9.19
N GLN A 44 -7.91 29.44 -9.05
CA GLN A 44 -9.07 30.34 -8.98
C GLN A 44 -9.26 30.91 -7.59
N THR A 45 -9.12 30.09 -6.57
CA THR A 45 -9.39 30.49 -5.18
C THR A 45 -8.13 30.77 -4.37
N GLY A 46 -6.97 30.30 -4.85
CA GLY A 46 -5.72 30.39 -4.11
C GLY A 46 -5.61 29.42 -2.94
N GLU A 47 -6.61 28.58 -2.73
CA GLU A 47 -6.61 27.60 -1.65
C GLU A 47 -5.76 26.39 -1.99
N ARG A 48 -5.17 25.79 -0.97
CA ARG A 48 -4.52 24.50 -1.12
C ARG A 48 -5.55 23.40 -1.13
N ARG A 49 -5.40 22.51 -2.08
CA ARG A 49 -6.25 21.33 -2.19
C ARG A 49 -5.43 20.08 -2.02
N GLU A 50 -6.05 19.07 -1.45
CA GLU A 50 -5.43 17.78 -1.22
C GLU A 50 -6.36 16.67 -1.68
N LYS A 51 -5.80 15.68 -2.35
CA LYS A 51 -6.52 14.49 -2.73
C LYS A 51 -5.73 13.28 -2.24
N THR A 52 -6.40 12.40 -1.50
CA THR A 52 -5.80 11.19 -0.98
C THR A 52 -6.47 9.99 -1.64
N GLU A 53 -5.64 9.10 -2.17
CA GLU A 53 -6.09 7.83 -2.70
C GLU A 53 -5.63 6.70 -1.78
N TRP A 54 -6.52 5.79 -1.47
CA TRP A 54 -6.24 4.63 -0.64
C TRP A 54 -6.06 3.41 -1.51
N HIS A 55 -4.90 2.77 -1.37
CA HIS A 55 -4.56 1.57 -2.13
C HIS A 55 -4.52 0.38 -1.20
N ARG A 56 -5.26 -0.66 -1.56
CA ARG A 56 -5.21 -1.92 -0.82
C ARG A 56 -4.08 -2.77 -1.39
N VAL A 57 -3.13 -3.12 -0.54
CA VAL A 57 -1.98 -3.94 -0.93
C VAL A 57 -2.05 -5.26 -0.18
N VAL A 58 -1.92 -6.35 -0.92
CA VAL A 58 -1.95 -7.69 -0.33
C VAL A 58 -0.63 -8.38 -0.67
N VAL A 59 0.03 -8.92 0.35
CA VAL A 59 1.31 -9.61 0.20
C VAL A 59 1.09 -11.09 0.47
N PHE A 60 1.38 -11.92 -0.53
CA PHE A 60 1.28 -13.38 -0.42
C PHE A 60 2.64 -14.05 -0.26
N ASN A 61 3.73 -13.35 -0.55
CA ASN A 61 5.07 -13.90 -0.41
C ASN A 61 5.46 -13.96 1.06
N GLU A 62 5.77 -15.15 1.55
CA GLU A 62 6.00 -15.38 2.97
C GLU A 62 7.19 -14.59 3.51
N ASN A 63 8.29 -14.52 2.75
CA ASN A 63 9.46 -13.75 3.16
C ASN A 63 9.18 -12.27 3.27
N ILE A 64 8.47 -11.73 2.29
CA ILE A 64 8.09 -10.33 2.28
C ILE A 64 7.05 -10.05 3.37
N ALA A 65 6.13 -10.98 3.59
CA ALA A 65 5.12 -10.86 4.65
C ALA A 65 5.78 -10.75 6.03
N ASP A 66 6.81 -11.55 6.29
CA ASP A 66 7.55 -11.49 7.55
C ASP A 66 8.24 -10.13 7.73
N ILE A 67 8.80 -9.59 6.67
CA ILE A 67 9.44 -8.27 6.71
C ILE A 67 8.39 -7.19 7.00
N CYS A 68 7.23 -7.27 6.36
CA CYS A 68 6.14 -6.34 6.61
C CYS A 68 5.69 -6.37 8.07
N GLU A 69 5.54 -7.56 8.63
CA GLU A 69 5.13 -7.72 10.01
C GLU A 69 6.13 -7.10 10.99
N LYS A 70 7.43 -7.28 10.73
CA LYS A 70 8.48 -6.83 11.64
C LYS A 70 8.75 -5.33 11.56
N TYR A 71 8.69 -4.75 10.37
CA TYR A 71 9.24 -3.41 10.16
C TYR A 71 8.21 -2.36 9.75
N LEU A 72 7.09 -2.74 9.16
CA LEU A 72 6.11 -1.76 8.70
C LEU A 72 5.11 -1.44 9.81
N LYS A 73 4.89 -0.13 10.02
CA LYS A 73 3.96 0.41 11.00
C LYS A 73 3.29 1.65 10.42
N LYS A 74 2.14 1.95 10.97
CA LYS A 74 1.46 3.19 10.65
C LYS A 74 2.33 4.42 10.96
#